data_13a3c09139277ea4a920582f75fa8207
#
_entry.id   13a3c09139277ea4a920582f75fa8207
#
_cell.length_a   1.000
_cell.length_b   1.000
_cell.length_c   1.000
_cell.angle_alpha   90.00
_cell.angle_beta   90.00
_cell.angle_gamma   90.00
#
_symmetry.space_group_name_H-M   'P 1'
#
loop_
_entity.id
_entity.type
_entity.pdbx_description
1 polymer ?
#
loop_
_entity_poly.entity_id
_entity_poly.type
_entity_poly.pdbx_seq_one_letter_code
_entity_poly.pdbx_strand_id
1 'polypeptide(L)'
;MGRMELRHLRYFVGVASELNFTKAARKLRVAQPALSRQIRQLEDELGVKLLERGQRGVKLTEAGKAFWTEACALLKQSEQAVRVARQTGKTCAGHLNLGYIWGLFHSMVPALLERFRQQSPETAVHLFDLPPLEQAQALIEGRLDAGFIGFAHEADAAGLNKRKVGTCTFVAALPQGHRAARKSSIPLASLAEDFFLGISDQTYPGASRHVMAACRRAGFRPKILQMVERGYTILGLVAGRCGVALLPESLKAMPHAGVVFRPLVDPPVGELFVAWRAKAPQAALAEFLKVVADEG
;
A
#
# COMPACT_ATOMS: atom_id res chain seq x y z
N MET A 1 11.40 -31.86 -20.16
CA MET A 1 11.03 -30.64 -19.42
C MET A 1 10.51 -31.06 -18.06
N GLY A 2 11.29 -30.85 -17.00
CA GLY A 2 10.86 -31.09 -15.61
C GLY A 2 9.66 -30.19 -15.27
N ARG A 3 8.75 -30.69 -14.45
CA ARG A 3 7.58 -29.92 -14.02
C ARG A 3 7.93 -29.20 -12.71
N MET A 4 8.32 -27.93 -12.78
CA MET A 4 8.39 -27.08 -11.61
C MET A 4 7.01 -27.03 -10.92
N GLU A 5 6.94 -27.40 -9.64
CA GLU A 5 5.72 -27.40 -8.83
C GLU A 5 5.72 -26.24 -7.83
N LEU A 6 4.53 -25.81 -7.38
CA LEU A 6 4.40 -24.79 -6.32
C LEU A 6 5.17 -25.14 -5.03
N ARG A 7 5.37 -26.44 -4.78
CA ARG A 7 6.17 -26.93 -3.65
C ARG A 7 7.63 -26.49 -3.77
N HIS A 8 8.22 -26.55 -4.97
CA HIS A 8 9.59 -26.10 -5.22
C HIS A 8 9.74 -24.60 -4.93
N LEU A 9 8.75 -23.78 -5.33
CA LEU A 9 8.72 -22.35 -5.03
C LEU A 9 8.67 -22.09 -3.52
N ARG A 10 7.77 -22.78 -2.79
CA ARG A 10 7.66 -22.65 -1.32
C ARG A 10 8.98 -23.02 -0.63
N TYR A 11 9.63 -24.07 -1.06
CA TYR A 11 10.90 -24.52 -0.50
C TYR A 11 12.01 -23.52 -0.78
N PHE A 12 12.10 -23.05 -2.02
CA PHE A 12 13.08 -22.04 -2.39
C PHE A 12 12.89 -20.72 -1.60
N VAL A 13 11.67 -20.17 -1.60
CA VAL A 13 11.35 -18.95 -0.83
C VAL A 13 11.65 -19.14 0.66
N GLY A 14 11.34 -20.31 1.23
CA GLY A 14 11.67 -20.61 2.62
C GLY A 14 13.17 -20.59 2.92
N VAL A 15 13.99 -21.16 2.03
CA VAL A 15 15.47 -21.14 2.18
C VAL A 15 16.02 -19.74 1.92
N ALA A 16 15.52 -19.04 0.92
CA ALA A 16 15.92 -17.66 0.59
C ALA A 16 15.65 -16.67 1.73
N SER A 17 14.51 -16.83 2.43
CA SER A 17 14.15 -15.97 3.57
C SER A 17 15.01 -16.23 4.81
N GLU A 18 15.38 -17.50 5.07
CA GLU A 18 16.14 -17.87 6.27
C GLU A 18 17.67 -17.85 6.05
N LEU A 19 18.11 -17.87 4.79
CA LEU A 19 19.52 -18.06 4.36
C LEU A 19 20.21 -19.22 5.09
N ASN A 20 19.40 -20.22 5.51
CA ASN A 20 19.83 -21.38 6.29
C ASN A 20 18.90 -22.56 6.06
N PHE A 21 19.43 -23.65 5.50
CA PHE A 21 18.64 -24.86 5.21
C PHE A 21 18.01 -25.51 6.44
N THR A 22 18.70 -25.54 7.58
CA THR A 22 18.21 -26.18 8.80
C THR A 22 17.05 -25.37 9.40
N LYS A 23 17.18 -24.03 9.47
CA LYS A 23 16.10 -23.16 9.91
C LYS A 23 14.88 -23.24 9.00
N ALA A 24 15.11 -23.17 7.69
CA ALA A 24 14.06 -23.28 6.68
C ALA A 24 13.33 -24.63 6.76
N ALA A 25 14.06 -25.74 6.88
CA ALA A 25 13.48 -27.08 7.01
C ALA A 25 12.58 -27.21 8.25
N ARG A 26 13.01 -26.65 9.40
CA ARG A 26 12.22 -26.61 10.63
C ARG A 26 10.92 -25.81 10.42
N LYS A 27 11.00 -24.62 9.82
CA LYS A 27 9.86 -23.75 9.55
C LYS A 27 8.87 -24.38 8.58
N LEU A 28 9.39 -25.07 7.54
CA LEU A 28 8.60 -25.78 6.54
C LEU A 28 8.12 -27.17 7.00
N ARG A 29 8.56 -27.63 8.18
CA ARG A 29 8.23 -28.95 8.76
C ARG A 29 8.63 -30.10 7.85
N VAL A 30 9.83 -30.02 7.27
CA VAL A 30 10.40 -31.07 6.41
C VAL A 30 11.82 -31.45 6.83
N ALA A 31 12.28 -32.62 6.44
CA ALA A 31 13.67 -33.03 6.67
C ALA A 31 14.64 -32.19 5.81
N GLN A 32 15.72 -31.68 6.41
CA GLN A 32 16.70 -30.86 5.72
C GLN A 32 17.30 -31.54 4.47
N PRO A 33 17.63 -32.86 4.47
CA PRO A 33 18.12 -33.50 3.27
C PRO A 33 17.10 -33.52 2.12
N ALA A 34 15.81 -33.68 2.44
CA ALA A 34 14.74 -33.61 1.46
C ALA A 34 14.61 -32.22 0.85
N LEU A 35 14.62 -31.17 1.70
CA LEU A 35 14.62 -29.78 1.26
C LEU A 35 15.80 -29.48 0.34
N SER A 36 17.01 -29.88 0.73
CA SER A 36 18.21 -29.69 -0.08
C SER A 36 18.15 -30.40 -1.44
N ARG A 37 17.55 -31.58 -1.51
CA ARG A 37 17.33 -32.32 -2.77
C ARG A 37 16.36 -31.59 -3.67
N GLN A 38 15.25 -31.10 -3.14
CA GLN A 38 14.23 -30.38 -3.92
C GLN A 38 14.75 -29.06 -4.49
N ILE A 39 15.60 -28.36 -3.73
CA ILE A 39 16.26 -27.14 -4.24
C ILE A 39 17.24 -27.48 -5.37
N ARG A 40 18.04 -28.55 -5.24
CA ARG A 40 18.92 -28.98 -6.32
C ARG A 40 18.14 -29.35 -7.57
N GLN A 41 17.07 -30.13 -7.43
CA GLN A 41 16.21 -30.48 -8.54
C GLN A 41 15.64 -29.22 -9.24
N LEU A 42 15.21 -28.22 -8.50
CA LEU A 42 14.74 -26.96 -9.06
C LEU A 42 15.86 -26.22 -9.82
N GLU A 43 17.07 -26.13 -9.26
CA GLU A 43 18.23 -25.55 -9.94
C GLU A 43 18.59 -26.30 -11.23
N ASP A 44 18.54 -27.62 -11.20
CA ASP A 44 18.84 -28.49 -12.35
C ASP A 44 17.77 -28.32 -13.45
N GLU A 45 16.49 -28.20 -13.09
CA GLU A 45 15.39 -27.92 -14.03
C GLU A 45 15.50 -26.53 -14.68
N LEU A 46 15.93 -25.54 -13.92
CA LEU A 46 16.13 -24.17 -14.40
C LEU A 46 17.46 -23.99 -15.16
N GLY A 47 18.41 -24.92 -15.01
CA GLY A 47 19.73 -24.83 -15.60
C GLY A 47 20.64 -23.77 -14.98
N VAL A 48 20.25 -23.20 -13.84
CA VAL A 48 20.99 -22.14 -13.16
C VAL A 48 21.02 -22.36 -11.65
N LYS A 49 22.11 -21.92 -11.00
CA LYS A 49 22.20 -21.91 -9.54
C LYS A 49 21.49 -20.71 -8.97
N LEU A 50 20.58 -20.97 -8.02
CA LEU A 50 19.83 -19.94 -7.29
C LEU A 50 20.48 -19.60 -5.95
N LEU A 51 21.21 -20.57 -5.35
CA LEU A 51 21.85 -20.47 -4.05
C LEU A 51 23.33 -20.83 -4.12
N GLU A 52 24.13 -20.01 -3.49
CA GLU A 52 25.54 -20.30 -3.20
C GLU A 52 25.67 -20.85 -1.77
N ARG A 53 26.41 -21.96 -1.63
CA ARG A 53 26.70 -22.60 -0.35
C ARG A 53 28.17 -22.38 0.00
N GLY A 54 28.44 -21.70 1.07
CA GLY A 54 29.80 -21.44 1.53
C GLY A 54 29.98 -21.72 3.01
N GLN A 55 31.21 -21.61 3.52
CA GLN A 55 31.53 -21.79 4.93
C GLN A 55 30.79 -20.82 5.87
N ARG A 56 30.29 -19.68 5.34
CA ARG A 56 29.55 -18.66 6.09
C ARG A 56 28.03 -18.76 5.92
N GLY A 57 27.50 -19.86 5.37
CA GLY A 57 26.06 -20.06 5.18
C GLY A 57 25.63 -20.06 3.70
N VAL A 58 24.37 -19.72 3.48
CA VAL A 58 23.71 -19.70 2.17
C VAL A 58 23.51 -18.25 1.71
N LYS A 59 23.77 -17.96 0.44
CA LYS A 59 23.48 -16.68 -0.20
C LYS A 59 22.68 -16.89 -1.48
N LEU A 60 21.91 -15.89 -1.86
CA LEU A 60 21.27 -15.85 -3.17
C LEU A 60 22.29 -15.44 -4.24
N THR A 61 22.27 -16.14 -5.39
CA THR A 61 22.88 -15.66 -6.62
C THR A 61 22.07 -14.50 -7.22
N GLU A 62 22.56 -13.82 -8.25
CA GLU A 62 21.74 -12.82 -8.97
C GLU A 62 20.50 -13.47 -9.61
N ALA A 63 20.65 -14.68 -10.20
CA ALA A 63 19.51 -15.47 -10.68
C ALA A 63 18.55 -15.83 -9.54
N GLY A 64 19.09 -16.16 -8.35
CA GLY A 64 18.30 -16.45 -7.16
C GLY A 64 17.48 -15.24 -6.66
N LYS A 65 18.05 -14.04 -6.70
CA LYS A 65 17.32 -12.80 -6.33
C LYS A 65 16.18 -12.51 -7.29
N ALA A 66 16.44 -12.59 -8.61
CA ALA A 66 15.42 -12.42 -9.62
C ALA A 66 14.31 -13.48 -9.46
N PHE A 67 14.69 -14.75 -9.34
CA PHE A 67 13.73 -15.83 -9.16
C PHE A 67 12.95 -15.74 -7.85
N TRP A 68 13.52 -15.21 -6.78
CA TRP A 68 12.83 -15.02 -5.50
C TRP A 68 11.65 -14.07 -5.63
N THR A 69 11.82 -12.98 -6.35
CA THR A 69 10.75 -12.00 -6.61
C THR A 69 9.58 -12.67 -7.34
N GLU A 70 9.86 -13.40 -8.42
CA GLU A 70 8.85 -14.09 -9.21
C GLU A 70 8.18 -15.24 -8.44
N ALA A 71 8.97 -16.01 -7.69
CA ALA A 71 8.45 -17.11 -6.87
C ALA A 71 7.49 -16.60 -5.77
N CYS A 72 7.80 -15.48 -5.14
CA CYS A 72 6.90 -14.85 -4.17
C CYS A 72 5.58 -14.38 -4.83
N ALA A 73 5.65 -13.81 -6.02
CA ALA A 73 4.47 -13.37 -6.78
C ALA A 73 3.57 -14.57 -7.15
N LEU A 74 4.15 -15.65 -7.68
CA LEU A 74 3.42 -16.88 -8.05
C LEU A 74 2.76 -17.54 -6.84
N LEU A 75 3.43 -17.61 -5.70
CA LEU A 75 2.85 -18.15 -4.46
C LEU A 75 1.66 -17.31 -3.98
N LYS A 76 1.77 -15.98 -3.99
CA LYS A 76 0.65 -15.07 -3.68
C LYS A 76 -0.53 -15.29 -4.63
N GLN A 77 -0.26 -15.45 -5.93
CA GLN A 77 -1.30 -15.71 -6.93
C GLN A 77 -1.99 -17.06 -6.71
N SER A 78 -1.22 -18.11 -6.37
CA SER A 78 -1.79 -19.43 -6.02
C SER A 78 -2.71 -19.36 -4.81
N GLU A 79 -2.30 -18.65 -3.75
CA GLU A 79 -3.13 -18.44 -2.56
C GLU A 79 -4.40 -17.64 -2.88
N GLN A 80 -4.30 -16.68 -3.79
CA GLN A 80 -5.45 -15.93 -4.29
C GLN A 80 -6.44 -16.84 -5.03
N ALA A 81 -5.96 -17.73 -5.93
CA ALA A 81 -6.81 -18.66 -6.64
C ALA A 81 -7.60 -19.57 -5.68
N VAL A 82 -6.93 -20.06 -4.61
CA VAL A 82 -7.59 -20.85 -3.56
C VAL A 82 -8.64 -20.01 -2.81
N ARG A 83 -8.34 -18.74 -2.50
CA ARG A 83 -9.32 -17.84 -1.86
C ARG A 83 -10.54 -17.65 -2.73
N VAL A 84 -10.34 -17.30 -4.02
CA VAL A 84 -11.44 -17.12 -4.99
C VAL A 84 -12.30 -18.36 -5.08
N ALA A 85 -11.70 -19.54 -5.26
CA ALA A 85 -12.44 -20.81 -5.34
C ALA A 85 -13.26 -21.10 -4.07
N ARG A 86 -12.68 -20.88 -2.90
CA ARG A 86 -13.38 -21.06 -1.60
C ARG A 86 -14.51 -20.07 -1.40
N GLN A 87 -14.36 -18.84 -1.88
CA GLN A 87 -15.36 -17.77 -1.79
C GLN A 87 -16.54 -18.07 -2.75
N THR A 88 -16.26 -18.52 -3.97
CA THR A 88 -17.30 -18.88 -4.96
C THR A 88 -18.09 -20.15 -4.55
N GLY A 89 -17.44 -21.08 -3.83
CA GLY A 89 -18.06 -22.31 -3.35
C GLY A 89 -18.93 -22.17 -2.09
N LYS A 90 -18.88 -21.02 -1.41
CA LYS A 90 -19.78 -20.74 -0.28
C LYS A 90 -20.97 -19.95 -0.81
N THR A 91 -22.16 -20.51 -0.72
CA THR A 91 -23.46 -19.84 -0.92
C THR A 91 -23.73 -18.77 0.15
N CYS A 92 -22.76 -18.01 0.53
CA CYS A 92 -22.93 -16.87 1.44
C CYS A 92 -23.08 -15.59 0.62
N ALA A 93 -23.99 -14.75 1.07
CA ALA A 93 -24.13 -13.35 0.71
C ALA A 93 -22.77 -12.73 0.31
N GLY A 94 -22.77 -11.88 -0.70
CA GLY A 94 -21.60 -11.34 -1.36
C GLY A 94 -20.41 -10.98 -0.45
N HIS A 95 -19.23 -11.00 -1.00
CA HIS A 95 -18.05 -10.46 -0.33
C HIS A 95 -17.55 -9.25 -1.12
N LEU A 96 -16.91 -8.33 -0.43
CA LEU A 96 -16.38 -7.10 -0.99
C LEU A 96 -14.97 -6.86 -0.45
N ASN A 97 -13.97 -6.89 -1.34
CA ASN A 97 -12.59 -6.61 -1.01
C ASN A 97 -12.29 -5.14 -1.34
N LEU A 98 -12.08 -4.32 -0.33
CA LEU A 98 -11.84 -2.90 -0.47
C LEU A 98 -10.40 -2.54 -0.12
N GLY A 99 -9.71 -1.89 -1.06
CA GLY A 99 -8.43 -1.25 -0.81
C GLY A 99 -8.62 0.14 -0.22
N TYR A 100 -7.76 0.55 0.70
CA TYR A 100 -7.72 1.91 1.21
C TYR A 100 -6.28 2.36 1.42
N ILE A 101 -6.08 3.67 1.45
CA ILE A 101 -4.85 4.28 1.92
C ILE A 101 -5.05 4.80 3.34
N TRP A 102 -4.06 4.59 4.18
CA TRP A 102 -4.08 4.93 5.59
C TRP A 102 -4.62 6.35 5.89
N GLY A 103 -4.21 7.36 5.12
CA GLY A 103 -4.65 8.74 5.31
C GLY A 103 -6.15 8.98 5.04
N LEU A 104 -6.81 8.14 4.23
CA LEU A 104 -8.25 8.26 3.92
C LEU A 104 -9.12 7.43 4.86
N PHE A 105 -8.55 6.39 5.47
CA PHE A 105 -9.31 5.53 6.37
C PHE A 105 -10.00 6.30 7.49
N HIS A 106 -9.30 7.28 8.07
CA HIS A 106 -9.81 8.05 9.21
C HIS A 106 -10.80 9.17 8.85
N SER A 107 -11.07 9.40 7.56
CA SER A 107 -12.02 10.45 7.14
C SER A 107 -13.37 9.89 6.71
N MET A 108 -13.39 9.05 5.68
CA MET A 108 -14.63 8.67 4.99
C MET A 108 -14.92 7.17 5.02
N VAL A 109 -13.89 6.32 5.05
CA VAL A 109 -14.07 4.87 4.89
C VAL A 109 -14.96 4.26 5.99
N PRO A 110 -14.81 4.60 7.29
CA PRO A 110 -15.68 4.05 8.34
C PRO A 110 -17.16 4.40 8.17
N ALA A 111 -17.49 5.65 7.82
CA ALA A 111 -18.87 6.08 7.62
C ALA A 111 -19.52 5.36 6.41
N LEU A 112 -18.79 5.24 5.30
CA LEU A 112 -19.24 4.47 4.14
C LEU A 112 -19.47 2.99 4.49
N LEU A 113 -18.60 2.38 5.28
CA LEU A 113 -18.74 1.00 5.71
C LEU A 113 -19.93 0.79 6.64
N GLU A 114 -20.18 1.72 7.55
CA GLU A 114 -21.33 1.67 8.44
C GLU A 114 -22.63 1.70 7.63
N ARG A 115 -22.77 2.65 6.71
CA ARG A 115 -23.95 2.75 5.83
C ARG A 115 -24.12 1.52 4.95
N PHE A 116 -23.02 1.02 4.38
CA PHE A 116 -23.06 -0.18 3.55
C PHE A 116 -23.50 -1.41 4.35
N ARG A 117 -23.02 -1.57 5.59
CA ARG A 117 -23.44 -2.67 6.48
C ARG A 117 -24.93 -2.61 6.84
N GLN A 118 -25.50 -1.40 6.97
CA GLN A 118 -26.93 -1.23 7.22
C GLN A 118 -27.77 -1.65 6.01
N GLN A 119 -27.29 -1.43 4.78
CA GLN A 119 -28.00 -1.78 3.54
C GLN A 119 -27.76 -3.23 3.11
N SER A 120 -26.58 -3.78 3.41
CA SER A 120 -26.18 -5.12 2.96
C SER A 120 -25.51 -5.89 4.11
N PRO A 121 -26.26 -6.23 5.20
CA PRO A 121 -25.71 -6.83 6.42
C PRO A 121 -25.07 -8.21 6.18
N GLU A 122 -25.53 -8.93 5.17
CA GLU A 122 -25.03 -10.26 4.82
C GLU A 122 -23.74 -10.22 4.00
N THR A 123 -23.30 -9.03 3.54
CA THR A 123 -22.08 -8.89 2.73
C THR A 123 -20.85 -8.78 3.63
N ALA A 124 -19.92 -9.74 3.52
CA ALA A 124 -18.64 -9.69 4.21
C ALA A 124 -17.70 -8.67 3.53
N VAL A 125 -17.21 -7.68 4.28
CA VAL A 125 -16.26 -6.69 3.79
C VAL A 125 -14.87 -6.99 4.35
N HIS A 126 -13.88 -7.10 3.46
CA HIS A 126 -12.48 -7.24 3.78
C HIS A 126 -11.72 -5.98 3.37
N LEU A 127 -10.93 -5.44 4.30
CA LEU A 127 -10.17 -4.20 4.10
C LEU A 127 -8.69 -4.47 3.92
N PHE A 128 -8.07 -3.76 2.97
CA PHE A 128 -6.65 -3.90 2.63
C PHE A 128 -5.98 -2.54 2.64
N ASP A 129 -5.04 -2.33 3.57
CA ASP A 129 -4.19 -1.12 3.59
C ASP A 129 -3.07 -1.26 2.55
N LEU A 130 -3.27 -0.65 1.41
CA LEU A 130 -2.37 -0.72 0.26
C LEU A 130 -2.12 0.67 -0.32
N PRO A 131 -0.88 0.99 -0.71
CA PRO A 131 -0.60 2.19 -1.49
C PRO A 131 -1.38 2.20 -2.82
N PRO A 132 -1.65 3.38 -3.41
CA PRO A 132 -2.44 3.51 -4.63
C PRO A 132 -1.97 2.63 -5.79
N LEU A 133 -0.66 2.55 -6.02
CA LEU A 133 -0.11 1.71 -7.10
C LEU A 133 -0.38 0.22 -6.86
N GLU A 134 -0.22 -0.26 -5.62
CA GLU A 134 -0.53 -1.64 -5.24
C GLU A 134 -2.04 -1.91 -5.34
N GLN A 135 -2.90 -0.92 -5.02
CA GLN A 135 -4.35 -1.03 -5.21
C GLN A 135 -4.71 -1.14 -6.70
N ALA A 136 -4.14 -0.29 -7.57
CA ALA A 136 -4.39 -0.35 -9.01
C ALA A 136 -4.03 -1.73 -9.57
N GLN A 137 -2.88 -2.27 -9.22
CA GLN A 137 -2.46 -3.61 -9.61
C GLN A 137 -3.41 -4.69 -9.06
N ALA A 138 -3.80 -4.59 -7.79
CA ALA A 138 -4.73 -5.52 -7.15
C ALA A 138 -6.13 -5.48 -7.77
N LEU A 139 -6.59 -4.31 -8.24
CA LEU A 139 -7.83 -4.16 -8.99
C LEU A 139 -7.75 -4.85 -10.35
N ILE A 140 -6.67 -4.63 -11.12
CA ILE A 140 -6.44 -5.30 -12.41
C ILE A 140 -6.45 -6.82 -12.25
N GLU A 141 -5.74 -7.33 -11.25
CA GLU A 141 -5.65 -8.76 -10.93
C GLU A 141 -6.93 -9.35 -10.33
N GLY A 142 -7.91 -8.52 -9.94
CA GLY A 142 -9.15 -8.95 -9.30
C GLY A 142 -8.99 -9.40 -7.85
N ARG A 143 -7.94 -8.98 -7.18
CA ARG A 143 -7.74 -9.16 -5.74
C ARG A 143 -8.53 -8.15 -4.90
N LEU A 144 -8.81 -6.98 -5.47
CA LEU A 144 -9.73 -5.98 -4.95
C LEU A 144 -10.93 -5.84 -5.88
N ASP A 145 -12.08 -5.50 -5.30
CA ASP A 145 -13.30 -5.14 -6.01
C ASP A 145 -13.38 -3.62 -6.23
N ALA A 146 -13.01 -2.83 -5.21
CA ALA A 146 -12.83 -1.39 -5.29
C ALA A 146 -11.66 -0.93 -4.43
N GLY A 147 -11.15 0.27 -4.71
CA GLY A 147 -10.03 0.85 -3.96
C GLY A 147 -10.15 2.36 -3.81
N PHE A 148 -9.97 2.86 -2.61
CA PHE A 148 -9.84 4.29 -2.32
C PHE A 148 -8.40 4.71 -2.61
N ILE A 149 -8.14 5.14 -3.85
CA ILE A 149 -6.79 5.37 -4.37
C ILE A 149 -6.25 6.78 -4.11
N GLY A 150 -7.05 7.67 -3.51
CA GLY A 150 -6.67 9.07 -3.33
C GLY A 150 -6.78 9.84 -4.65
N PHE A 151 -5.66 10.30 -5.18
CA PHE A 151 -5.61 11.06 -6.44
C PHE A 151 -5.79 10.13 -7.66
N ALA A 152 -6.40 10.64 -8.74
CA ALA A 152 -6.91 9.80 -9.84
C ALA A 152 -5.86 9.23 -10.82
N HIS A 153 -4.61 9.63 -10.73
CA HIS A 153 -3.59 9.34 -11.75
C HIS A 153 -3.41 7.83 -12.04
N GLU A 154 -3.46 7.01 -10.99
CA GLU A 154 -3.26 5.56 -11.12
C GLU A 154 -4.43 4.86 -11.80
N ALA A 155 -5.66 5.33 -11.54
CA ALA A 155 -6.85 4.78 -12.17
C ALA A 155 -6.86 5.06 -13.67
N ASP A 156 -6.44 6.26 -14.08
CA ASP A 156 -6.38 6.66 -15.49
C ASP A 156 -5.32 5.83 -16.24
N ALA A 157 -4.14 5.68 -15.65
CA ALA A 157 -3.06 4.88 -16.22
C ALA A 157 -3.41 3.39 -16.35
N ALA A 158 -4.24 2.86 -15.44
CA ALA A 158 -4.64 1.46 -15.41
C ALA A 158 -5.93 1.14 -16.18
N GLY A 159 -6.60 2.13 -16.78
CA GLY A 159 -7.88 1.96 -17.48
C GLY A 159 -9.02 1.51 -16.54
N LEU A 160 -8.97 1.92 -15.28
CA LEU A 160 -9.98 1.64 -14.27
C LEU A 160 -11.11 2.67 -14.34
N ASN A 161 -12.32 2.24 -13.99
CA ASN A 161 -13.40 3.18 -13.68
C ASN A 161 -13.07 3.89 -12.37
N LYS A 162 -13.48 5.14 -12.26
CA LYS A 162 -13.32 5.94 -11.04
C LYS A 162 -14.54 6.81 -10.77
N ARG A 163 -14.73 7.14 -9.50
CA ARG A 163 -15.72 8.12 -9.05
C ARG A 163 -15.08 9.01 -7.98
N LYS A 164 -15.34 10.31 -8.06
CA LYS A 164 -14.98 11.24 -7.00
C LYS A 164 -15.81 10.93 -5.76
N VAL A 165 -15.14 10.89 -4.59
CA VAL A 165 -15.76 10.60 -3.29
C VAL A 165 -15.56 11.74 -2.29
N GLY A 166 -14.85 12.80 -2.69
CA GLY A 166 -14.63 13.94 -1.85
C GLY A 166 -13.38 14.72 -2.20
N THR A 167 -12.97 15.57 -1.29
CA THR A 167 -11.74 16.36 -1.36
C THR A 167 -10.90 16.16 -0.11
N CYS A 168 -9.61 16.41 -0.24
CA CYS A 168 -8.65 16.35 0.84
C CYS A 168 -7.91 17.68 0.94
N THR A 169 -8.02 18.34 2.09
CA THR A 169 -7.24 19.52 2.43
C THR A 169 -5.95 19.10 3.11
N PHE A 170 -4.85 19.81 2.85
CA PHE A 170 -3.56 19.53 3.49
C PHE A 170 -3.30 20.48 4.65
N VAL A 171 -2.62 19.96 5.65
CA VAL A 171 -2.15 20.69 6.83
C VAL A 171 -0.66 20.49 7.01
N ALA A 172 -0.01 21.43 7.71
CA ALA A 172 1.38 21.27 8.11
C ALA A 172 1.48 20.37 9.35
N ALA A 173 2.26 19.30 9.26
CA ALA A 173 2.70 18.49 10.40
C ALA A 173 4.08 18.99 10.85
N LEU A 174 4.15 19.47 12.08
CA LEU A 174 5.31 20.16 12.66
C LEU A 174 5.79 19.43 13.92
N PRO A 175 7.10 19.41 14.20
CA PRO A 175 7.59 19.01 15.51
C PRO A 175 6.97 19.88 16.62
N GLN A 176 6.67 19.32 17.77
CA GLN A 176 6.02 20.05 18.88
C GLN A 176 6.76 21.33 19.30
N GLY A 177 8.09 21.36 19.18
CA GLY A 177 8.92 22.54 19.50
C GLY A 177 9.14 23.52 18.34
N HIS A 178 8.49 23.32 17.19
CA HIS A 178 8.69 24.15 16.01
C HIS A 178 8.15 25.59 16.24
N ARG A 179 8.84 26.61 15.69
CA ARG A 179 8.46 28.03 15.86
C ARG A 179 7.01 28.35 15.45
N ALA A 180 6.52 27.67 14.43
CA ALA A 180 5.15 27.83 13.93
C ALA A 180 4.11 26.99 14.69
N ALA A 181 4.51 26.06 15.56
CA ALA A 181 3.60 25.16 16.28
C ALA A 181 2.66 25.89 17.27
N ARG A 182 2.99 27.14 17.67
CA ARG A 182 2.17 27.94 18.57
C ARG A 182 1.10 28.81 17.89
N LYS A 183 1.14 28.90 16.54
CA LYS A 183 0.19 29.71 15.76
C LYS A 183 -1.08 28.89 15.50
N SER A 184 -2.22 29.53 15.33
CA SER A 184 -3.51 28.89 14.97
C SER A 184 -3.54 28.43 13.53
N SER A 185 -2.96 29.22 12.62
CA SER A 185 -2.74 28.87 11.20
C SER A 185 -1.43 29.50 10.72
N ILE A 186 -0.88 28.98 9.64
CA ILE A 186 0.40 29.44 9.10
C ILE A 186 0.36 29.61 7.58
N PRO A 187 1.00 30.65 7.01
CA PRO A 187 1.27 30.69 5.59
C PRO A 187 2.34 29.65 5.23
N LEU A 188 2.16 28.94 4.13
CA LEU A 188 3.10 27.90 3.71
C LEU A 188 4.52 28.44 3.50
N ALA A 189 4.66 29.71 3.05
CA ALA A 189 5.94 30.39 2.89
C ALA A 189 6.75 30.48 4.20
N SER A 190 6.11 30.43 5.38
CA SER A 190 6.82 30.44 6.67
C SER A 190 7.66 29.17 6.91
N LEU A 191 7.49 28.14 6.11
CA LEU A 191 8.23 26.87 6.16
C LEU A 191 9.35 26.80 5.11
N ALA A 192 9.63 27.86 4.37
CA ALA A 192 10.59 27.84 3.24
C ALA A 192 12.01 27.40 3.63
N GLU A 193 12.43 27.69 4.87
CA GLU A 193 13.76 27.34 5.38
C GLU A 193 13.80 25.93 6.04
N ASP A 194 12.66 25.31 6.24
CA ASP A 194 12.59 24.00 6.89
C ASP A 194 12.91 22.86 5.90
N PHE A 195 13.42 21.75 6.43
CA PHE A 195 13.51 20.52 5.69
C PHE A 195 12.14 19.86 5.60
N PHE A 196 11.80 19.36 4.40
CA PHE A 196 10.54 18.67 4.15
C PHE A 196 10.73 17.16 4.10
N LEU A 197 9.76 16.46 4.66
CA LEU A 197 9.58 15.02 4.53
C LEU A 197 8.44 14.78 3.55
N GLY A 198 8.67 13.94 2.56
CA GLY A 198 7.70 13.64 1.51
C GLY A 198 7.34 12.17 1.43
N ILE A 199 6.27 11.88 0.69
CA ILE A 199 5.88 10.53 0.31
C ILE A 199 6.42 10.21 -1.08
N SER A 200 6.92 8.99 -1.27
CA SER A 200 7.52 8.57 -2.54
C SER A 200 6.49 8.45 -3.66
N ASP A 201 6.77 9.05 -4.81
CA ASP A 201 5.96 8.87 -6.01
C ASP A 201 6.04 7.43 -6.59
N GLN A 202 6.97 6.60 -6.13
CA GLN A 202 7.03 5.18 -6.50
C GLN A 202 5.90 4.35 -5.89
N THR A 203 5.36 4.78 -4.75
CA THR A 203 4.27 4.10 -4.05
C THR A 203 2.97 4.89 -4.09
N TYR A 204 3.07 6.23 -4.14
CA TYR A 204 1.95 7.18 -4.22
C TYR A 204 2.17 8.15 -5.38
N PRO A 205 1.99 7.71 -6.65
CA PRO A 205 2.24 8.53 -7.82
C PRO A 205 1.46 9.85 -7.77
N GLY A 206 2.15 10.96 -8.05
CA GLY A 206 1.56 12.30 -8.03
C GLY A 206 1.36 12.94 -6.65
N ALA A 207 1.58 12.22 -5.54
CA ALA A 207 1.42 12.78 -4.20
C ALA A 207 2.38 13.94 -3.94
N SER A 208 3.65 13.80 -4.33
CA SER A 208 4.64 14.86 -4.19
C SER A 208 4.31 16.09 -5.04
N ARG A 209 3.65 15.89 -6.20
CA ARG A 209 3.28 16.96 -7.14
C ARG A 209 2.40 18.03 -6.49
N HIS A 210 1.42 17.63 -5.68
CA HIS A 210 0.54 18.57 -4.96
C HIS A 210 1.31 19.42 -3.97
N VAL A 211 2.20 18.82 -3.19
CA VAL A 211 3.07 19.49 -2.24
C VAL A 211 4.02 20.46 -2.93
N MET A 212 4.71 19.98 -3.98
CA MET A 212 5.65 20.77 -4.78
C MET A 212 4.97 21.95 -5.48
N ALA A 213 3.75 21.77 -6.00
CA ALA A 213 2.97 22.82 -6.63
C ALA A 213 2.53 23.87 -5.59
N ALA A 214 2.12 23.46 -4.40
CA ALA A 214 1.76 24.37 -3.32
C ALA A 214 2.96 25.21 -2.87
N CYS A 215 4.13 24.59 -2.67
CA CYS A 215 5.35 25.33 -2.30
C CYS A 215 5.77 26.32 -3.38
N ARG A 216 5.67 25.94 -4.67
CA ARG A 216 5.95 26.88 -5.77
C ARG A 216 4.99 28.09 -5.79
N ARG A 217 3.68 27.85 -5.58
CA ARG A 217 2.71 28.98 -5.44
C ARG A 217 3.03 29.87 -4.25
N ALA A 218 3.55 29.29 -3.16
CA ALA A 218 4.01 30.05 -1.99
C ALA A 218 5.39 30.71 -2.17
N GLY A 219 6.00 30.65 -3.37
CA GLY A 219 7.23 31.36 -3.71
C GLY A 219 8.53 30.63 -3.37
N PHE A 220 8.51 29.33 -3.05
CA PHE A 220 9.73 28.60 -2.72
C PHE A 220 9.74 27.17 -3.28
N ARG A 221 10.92 26.54 -3.28
CA ARG A 221 11.12 25.10 -3.53
C ARG A 221 11.43 24.41 -2.20
N PRO A 222 10.70 23.35 -1.82
CA PRO A 222 10.96 22.67 -0.54
C PRO A 222 12.31 21.96 -0.58
N LYS A 223 13.05 22.04 0.53
CA LYS A 223 14.31 21.33 0.77
C LYS A 223 13.96 19.91 1.23
N ILE A 224 13.80 18.97 0.29
CA ILE A 224 13.42 17.58 0.63
C ILE A 224 14.58 16.89 1.33
N LEU A 225 14.38 16.50 2.58
CA LEU A 225 15.36 15.71 3.35
C LEU A 225 15.24 14.23 3.03
N GLN A 226 13.99 13.73 3.00
CA GLN A 226 13.73 12.31 2.80
C GLN A 226 12.35 12.10 2.17
N MET A 227 12.28 11.12 1.26
CA MET A 227 11.04 10.55 0.75
C MET A 227 10.83 9.19 1.40
N VAL A 228 9.60 8.92 1.87
CA VAL A 228 9.23 7.65 2.50
C VAL A 228 8.17 6.92 1.70
N GLU A 229 8.12 5.60 1.83
CA GLU A 229 7.18 4.75 1.11
C GLU A 229 5.83 4.58 1.84
N ARG A 230 5.80 4.87 3.14
CA ARG A 230 4.61 4.71 3.99
C ARG A 230 4.32 6.00 4.76
N GLY A 231 3.10 6.51 4.63
CA GLY A 231 2.71 7.82 5.19
C GLY A 231 2.86 7.92 6.72
N TYR A 232 2.61 6.86 7.47
CA TYR A 232 2.77 6.86 8.93
C TYR A 232 4.22 7.07 9.38
N THR A 233 5.21 6.68 8.56
CA THR A 233 6.64 6.92 8.85
C THR A 233 6.96 8.40 8.94
N ILE A 234 6.23 9.25 8.19
CA ILE A 234 6.42 10.71 8.24
C ILE A 234 6.15 11.25 9.63
N LEU A 235 5.08 10.79 10.31
CA LEU A 235 4.76 11.27 11.65
C LEU A 235 5.87 10.96 12.66
N GLY A 236 6.46 9.77 12.58
CA GLY A 236 7.62 9.41 13.41
C GLY A 236 8.84 10.31 13.15
N LEU A 237 9.14 10.60 11.87
CA LEU A 237 10.25 11.48 11.50
C LEU A 237 9.99 12.93 11.91
N VAL A 238 8.76 13.43 11.78
CA VAL A 238 8.38 14.78 12.30
C VAL A 238 8.52 14.82 13.81
N ALA A 239 8.02 13.82 14.54
CA ALA A 239 8.20 13.72 16.00
C ALA A 239 9.67 13.70 16.40
N GLY A 240 10.51 13.02 15.64
CA GLY A 240 11.97 12.96 15.77
C GLY A 240 12.70 14.24 15.33
N ARG A 241 11.97 15.32 14.99
CA ARG A 241 12.51 16.63 14.55
C ARG A 241 13.37 16.56 13.30
N CYS A 242 13.16 15.56 12.42
CA CYS A 242 13.89 15.45 11.16
C CYS A 242 13.43 16.47 10.12
N GLY A 243 12.21 17.01 10.25
CA GLY A 243 11.67 17.99 9.31
C GLY A 243 10.19 18.26 9.53
N VAL A 244 9.59 18.94 8.56
CA VAL A 244 8.15 19.25 8.49
C VAL A 244 7.52 18.48 7.33
N ALA A 245 6.20 18.30 7.33
CA ALA A 245 5.49 17.66 6.23
C ALA A 245 4.16 18.36 5.94
N LEU A 246 3.67 18.25 4.68
CA LEU A 246 2.29 18.55 4.34
C LEU A 246 1.54 17.23 4.23
N LEU A 247 0.52 17.06 5.03
CA LEU A 247 -0.23 15.81 5.16
C LEU A 247 -1.74 16.06 5.04
N PRO A 248 -2.53 15.07 4.65
CA PRO A 248 -3.99 15.13 4.69
C PRO A 248 -4.51 15.57 6.06
N GLU A 249 -5.47 16.48 6.08
CA GLU A 249 -6.08 16.99 7.31
C GLU A 249 -6.74 15.88 8.15
N SER A 250 -7.25 14.82 7.50
CA SER A 250 -7.82 13.66 8.17
C SER A 250 -6.89 13.04 9.20
N LEU A 251 -5.58 13.20 9.03
CA LEU A 251 -4.59 12.68 9.98
C LEU A 251 -4.55 13.42 11.32
N LYS A 252 -5.22 14.58 11.45
CA LYS A 252 -5.44 15.22 12.74
C LYS A 252 -6.24 14.36 13.71
N ALA A 253 -7.10 13.47 13.20
CA ALA A 253 -7.85 12.50 14.00
C ALA A 253 -6.94 11.44 14.64
N MET A 254 -5.69 11.34 14.21
CA MET A 254 -4.68 10.44 14.76
C MET A 254 -3.60 11.26 15.50
N PRO A 255 -3.80 11.60 16.76
CA PRO A 255 -2.77 12.30 17.51
C PRO A 255 -1.49 11.46 17.61
N HIS A 256 -0.36 12.07 17.29
CA HIS A 256 0.95 11.45 17.42
C HIS A 256 1.79 12.28 18.39
N ALA A 257 2.31 11.65 19.43
CA ALA A 257 3.16 12.31 20.41
C ALA A 257 4.36 13.01 19.70
N GLY A 258 4.58 14.29 20.02
CA GLY A 258 5.65 15.09 19.42
C GLY A 258 5.31 15.75 18.08
N VAL A 259 4.10 15.53 17.52
CA VAL A 259 3.62 16.18 16.29
C VAL A 259 2.51 17.16 16.59
N VAL A 260 2.58 18.32 15.98
CA VAL A 260 1.52 19.35 16.02
C VAL A 260 1.06 19.63 14.59
N PHE A 261 -0.23 19.48 14.35
CA PHE A 261 -0.84 19.83 13.05
C PHE A 261 -1.28 21.31 13.07
N ARG A 262 -0.96 22.03 11.98
CA ARG A 262 -1.40 23.42 11.80
C ARG A 262 -2.07 23.62 10.45
N PRO A 263 -3.26 24.23 10.42
CA PRO A 263 -3.89 24.67 9.20
C PRO A 263 -2.98 25.61 8.40
N LEU A 264 -3.06 25.53 7.09
CA LEU A 264 -2.44 26.50 6.18
C LEU A 264 -3.43 27.61 5.86
N VAL A 265 -2.95 28.84 5.65
CA VAL A 265 -3.78 29.98 5.24
C VAL A 265 -4.41 29.76 3.88
N ASP A 266 -3.67 29.18 2.94
CA ASP A 266 -4.12 28.77 1.61
C ASP A 266 -3.71 27.31 1.37
N PRO A 267 -4.50 26.36 1.90
CA PRO A 267 -4.12 24.95 1.85
C PRO A 267 -4.26 24.38 0.43
N PRO A 268 -3.33 23.51 0.00
CA PRO A 268 -3.58 22.72 -1.19
C PRO A 268 -4.76 21.77 -0.95
N VAL A 269 -5.55 21.58 -1.99
CA VAL A 269 -6.71 20.68 -1.99
C VAL A 269 -6.51 19.64 -3.10
N GLY A 270 -6.77 18.40 -2.79
CA GLY A 270 -6.78 17.30 -3.74
C GLY A 270 -8.15 16.64 -3.82
N GLU A 271 -8.50 16.11 -4.98
CA GLU A 271 -9.70 15.30 -5.14
C GLU A 271 -9.41 13.84 -4.80
N LEU A 272 -10.36 13.20 -4.16
CA LEU A 272 -10.28 11.82 -3.74
C LEU A 272 -11.20 10.94 -4.59
N PHE A 273 -10.71 9.77 -4.96
CA PHE A 273 -11.41 8.85 -5.84
C PHE A 273 -11.47 7.44 -5.26
N VAL A 274 -12.59 6.77 -5.54
CA VAL A 274 -12.69 5.31 -5.52
C VAL A 274 -12.54 4.80 -6.94
N ALA A 275 -11.81 3.71 -7.13
CA ALA A 275 -11.61 3.07 -8.43
C ALA A 275 -12.04 1.60 -8.40
N TRP A 276 -12.45 1.06 -9.54
CA TRP A 276 -12.82 -0.34 -9.75
C TRP A 276 -12.59 -0.75 -11.20
N ARG A 277 -12.63 -2.06 -11.48
CA ARG A 277 -12.43 -2.57 -12.84
C ARG A 277 -13.55 -2.13 -13.79
N ALA A 278 -13.19 -1.92 -15.06
CA ALA A 278 -14.13 -1.52 -16.12
C ALA A 278 -15.22 -2.57 -16.46
N LYS A 279 -15.08 -3.82 -16.01
CA LYS A 279 -16.12 -4.86 -16.15
C LYS A 279 -17.35 -4.52 -15.31
N ALA A 280 -18.52 -5.05 -15.72
CA ALA A 280 -19.74 -4.92 -14.95
C ALA A 280 -19.49 -5.34 -13.48
N PRO A 281 -19.84 -4.49 -12.51
CA PRO A 281 -19.59 -4.77 -11.10
C PRO A 281 -20.45 -5.96 -10.64
N GLN A 282 -19.90 -6.79 -9.76
CA GLN A 282 -20.69 -7.79 -9.03
C GLN A 282 -21.74 -7.09 -8.17
N ALA A 283 -22.83 -7.79 -7.81
CA ALA A 283 -23.95 -7.20 -7.08
C ALA A 283 -23.52 -6.43 -5.82
N ALA A 284 -22.66 -7.01 -4.98
CA ALA A 284 -22.14 -6.35 -3.78
C ALA A 284 -21.36 -5.05 -4.07
N LEU A 285 -20.55 -5.05 -5.14
CA LEU A 285 -19.85 -3.84 -5.56
C LEU A 285 -20.80 -2.78 -6.11
N ALA A 286 -21.82 -3.20 -6.88
CA ALA A 286 -22.82 -2.27 -7.40
C ALA A 286 -23.61 -1.58 -6.28
N GLU A 287 -23.99 -2.31 -5.24
CA GLU A 287 -24.62 -1.75 -4.03
C GLU A 287 -23.68 -0.81 -3.27
N PHE A 288 -22.41 -1.22 -3.08
CA PHE A 288 -21.43 -0.35 -2.44
C PHE A 288 -21.22 0.96 -3.19
N LEU A 289 -21.16 0.92 -4.53
CA LEU A 289 -21.01 2.10 -5.37
C LEU A 289 -22.23 3.03 -5.34
N LYS A 290 -23.44 2.54 -4.99
CA LYS A 290 -24.61 3.39 -4.70
C LYS A 290 -24.39 4.17 -3.41
N VAL A 291 -23.95 3.48 -2.33
CA VAL A 291 -23.64 4.14 -1.06
C VAL A 291 -22.60 5.24 -1.22
N VAL A 292 -21.57 4.96 -2.04
CA VAL A 292 -20.53 5.95 -2.38
C VAL A 292 -21.08 7.13 -3.18
N ALA A 293 -22.10 6.90 -4.04
CA ALA A 293 -22.69 7.97 -4.85
C ALA A 293 -23.50 8.97 -4.03
N ASP A 294 -24.09 8.54 -2.92
CA ASP A 294 -24.95 9.35 -2.07
C ASP A 294 -24.17 10.31 -1.15
N GLU A 295 -22.85 10.27 -1.17
CA GLU A 295 -21.95 11.16 -0.39
C GLU A 295 -21.17 12.17 -1.24
N GLY A 296 -21.24 12.11 -2.56
CA GLY A 296 -20.49 12.98 -3.49
C GLY A 296 -21.34 14.20 -3.97
#